data_8deecc7f7f6d5f26dc9bf40df9204691
#
_entry.id   8deecc7f7f6d5f26dc9bf40df9204691
#
_cell.length_a   1.000
_cell.length_b   1.000
_cell.length_c   1.000
_cell.angle_alpha   90.00
_cell.angle_beta   90.00
_cell.angle_gamma   90.00
#
_symmetry.space_group_name_H-M   'P 1'
#
loop_
_entity.id
_entity.type
_entity.pdbx_description
1 polymer ?
#
loop_
_entity_poly.entity_id
_entity_poly.type
_entity_poly.pdbx_seq_one_letter_code
_entity_poly.pdbx_strand_id
1 'polypeptide(L)'
;THRRLRQSLRLATRIDWRHACRMPNTPSPLSGFAFVGEPLERADALREDADALARLWPGAHILVLDQDGSAFTGDDDQPLALTGADIGGGPGSAIFLGLRGEQAWFSVEAASVTVTAPRRLDLRQAALLWSVADATAFSYARGMSYWHSRTRFCGVCGGTVAFARGGFVGRCAQCSTEHYPRVDPAVIVAVENQGRLLLGRQSNWAPRRYSVLAGFVEPG
;
A
#
# COMPACT_ATOMS: atom_id res chain seq x y z
N THR A 1 -28.04 34.32 -18.45
CA THR A 1 -27.90 33.80 -17.08
C THR A 1 -26.44 33.46 -16.67
N HIS A 2 -25.42 33.75 -17.51
CA HIS A 2 -24.02 33.45 -17.26
C HIS A 2 -23.18 34.62 -16.70
N ARG A 3 -23.79 35.72 -16.26
CA ARG A 3 -23.05 36.93 -15.85
C ARG A 3 -22.93 37.17 -14.34
N ARG A 4 -23.49 36.33 -13.48
CA ARG A 4 -23.50 36.55 -12.00
C ARG A 4 -22.52 35.69 -11.21
N LEU A 5 -21.71 34.83 -11.86
CA LEU A 5 -20.75 33.95 -11.15
C LEU A 5 -19.28 34.45 -11.16
N ARG A 6 -19.04 35.66 -11.68
CA ARG A 6 -17.66 36.19 -11.78
C ARG A 6 -17.27 37.23 -10.73
N GLN A 7 -18.07 37.50 -9.70
CA GLN A 7 -17.80 38.57 -8.73
C GLN A 7 -17.46 38.12 -7.30
N SER A 8 -17.36 36.81 -7.00
CA SER A 8 -17.02 36.37 -5.62
C SER A 8 -15.68 35.65 -5.46
N LEU A 9 -14.80 35.71 -6.46
CA LEU A 9 -13.47 35.09 -6.41
C LEU A 9 -12.33 36.13 -6.41
N ARG A 10 -12.44 37.14 -5.53
CA ARG A 10 -11.31 38.06 -5.27
C ARG A 10 -11.01 38.08 -3.77
N LEU A 11 -10.48 36.96 -3.25
CA LEU A 11 -9.73 36.91 -1.99
C LEU A 11 -8.73 35.75 -2.05
N ALA A 12 -7.85 35.78 -3.05
CA ALA A 12 -6.60 35.05 -2.96
C ALA A 12 -5.59 36.00 -2.32
N THR A 13 -5.51 36.04 -1.01
CA THR A 13 -4.34 36.57 -0.32
C THR A 13 -3.12 35.79 -0.80
N ARG A 14 -2.12 36.49 -1.29
CA ARG A 14 -0.82 35.91 -1.67
C ARG A 14 -0.30 35.13 -0.48
N ILE A 15 -0.29 33.82 -0.56
CA ILE A 15 0.39 32.96 0.41
C ILE A 15 1.89 33.19 0.19
N ASP A 16 2.56 33.82 1.14
CA ASP A 16 4.01 33.96 1.14
C ASP A 16 4.64 32.60 1.48
N TRP A 17 5.02 31.86 0.47
CA TRP A 17 5.64 30.53 0.57
C TRP A 17 6.96 30.53 1.37
N ARG A 18 7.56 31.69 1.60
CA ARG A 18 8.84 31.79 2.33
C ARG A 18 8.70 31.53 3.84
N HIS A 19 7.50 31.65 4.38
CA HIS A 19 7.22 31.40 5.80
C HIS A 19 6.67 30.00 6.07
N ALA A 20 6.27 29.24 5.06
CA ALA A 20 5.71 27.88 5.21
C ALA A 20 6.78 26.77 5.44
N CYS A 21 8.07 27.08 5.32
CA CYS A 21 9.16 26.09 5.37
C CYS A 21 9.97 26.07 6.69
N ARG A 22 9.50 26.65 7.78
CA ARG A 22 10.08 26.42 9.11
C ARG A 22 9.12 25.61 9.96
N MET A 23 9.11 24.29 9.72
CA MET A 23 8.53 23.36 10.67
C MET A 23 9.47 23.34 11.90
N PRO A 24 8.99 23.67 13.11
CA PRO A 24 9.75 23.38 14.32
C PRO A 24 9.97 21.86 14.40
N ASN A 25 10.94 21.40 15.20
CA ASN A 25 11.21 20.00 15.54
C ASN A 25 10.01 19.35 16.28
N THR A 26 8.84 19.43 15.72
CA THR A 26 7.66 18.71 16.15
C THR A 26 7.78 17.28 15.64
N PRO A 27 7.48 16.27 16.46
CA PRO A 27 7.37 14.89 15.99
C PRO A 27 6.51 14.88 14.72
N SER A 28 6.92 14.11 13.71
CA SER A 28 6.14 13.99 12.47
C SER A 28 4.66 13.84 12.85
N PRO A 29 3.75 14.66 12.31
CA PRO A 29 2.32 14.52 12.59
C PRO A 29 1.77 13.16 12.17
N LEU A 30 2.59 12.35 11.49
CA LEU A 30 2.29 10.99 11.07
C LEU A 30 2.83 9.94 12.04
N SER A 31 3.53 10.34 13.12
CA SER A 31 3.99 9.41 14.15
C SER A 31 2.77 8.77 14.82
N GLY A 32 2.72 7.43 14.80
CA GLY A 32 1.58 6.67 15.32
C GLY A 32 0.43 6.42 14.32
N PHE A 33 0.54 6.93 13.09
CA PHE A 33 -0.39 6.51 12.03
C PHE A 33 -0.05 5.08 11.58
N ALA A 34 -1.05 4.20 11.62
CA ALA A 34 -0.95 2.90 10.96
C ALA A 34 -0.55 3.11 9.49
N PHE A 35 0.27 2.23 8.95
CA PHE A 35 0.75 2.23 7.57
C PHE A 35 1.88 3.21 7.22
N VAL A 36 2.35 4.04 8.16
CA VAL A 36 3.38 5.07 7.90
C VAL A 36 4.60 4.92 8.82
N GLY A 37 4.63 3.95 9.72
CA GLY A 37 5.74 3.73 10.65
C GLY A 37 6.64 2.58 10.22
N GLU A 38 7.91 2.67 10.55
CA GLU A 38 8.92 1.59 10.41
C GLU A 38 8.84 0.82 9.09
N PRO A 39 9.03 1.48 7.93
CA PRO A 39 8.98 0.81 6.64
C PRO A 39 10.10 -0.22 6.54
N LEU A 40 9.83 -1.32 5.83
CA LEU A 40 10.87 -2.26 5.44
C LEU A 40 11.92 -1.55 4.58
N GLU A 41 13.20 -1.86 4.80
CA GLU A 41 14.25 -1.49 3.87
C GLU A 41 13.99 -2.17 2.53
N ARG A 42 13.92 -1.41 1.46
CA ARG A 42 13.53 -1.93 0.15
C ARG A 42 14.54 -2.88 -0.46
N ALA A 43 15.82 -2.75 -0.10
CA ALA A 43 16.93 -3.60 -0.56
C ALA A 43 16.85 -3.88 -2.07
N ASP A 44 16.75 -2.82 -2.87
CA ASP A 44 16.43 -2.90 -4.31
C ASP A 44 17.41 -3.78 -5.09
N ALA A 45 18.70 -3.76 -4.69
CA ALA A 45 19.72 -4.61 -5.32
C ALA A 45 19.43 -6.10 -5.18
N LEU A 46 18.79 -6.54 -4.08
CA LEU A 46 18.43 -7.95 -3.87
C LEU A 46 17.34 -8.42 -4.83
N ARG A 47 16.53 -7.52 -5.36
CA ARG A 47 15.43 -7.88 -6.28
C ARG A 47 15.90 -8.45 -7.60
N GLU A 48 17.15 -8.21 -7.97
CA GLU A 48 17.76 -8.73 -9.20
C GLU A 48 18.54 -10.03 -8.95
N ASP A 49 18.84 -10.36 -7.70
CA ASP A 49 19.61 -11.55 -7.32
C ASP A 49 18.66 -12.66 -6.83
N ALA A 50 18.23 -13.49 -7.78
CA ALA A 50 17.34 -14.61 -7.49
C ALA A 50 17.97 -15.63 -6.51
N ASP A 51 19.29 -15.81 -6.58
CA ASP A 51 20.02 -16.73 -5.69
C ASP A 51 20.09 -16.17 -4.28
N ALA A 52 20.28 -14.86 -4.12
CA ALA A 52 20.21 -14.21 -2.81
C ALA A 52 18.81 -14.34 -2.22
N LEU A 53 17.75 -14.09 -2.98
CA LEU A 53 16.38 -14.27 -2.53
C LEU A 53 16.09 -15.72 -2.13
N ALA A 54 16.59 -16.69 -2.89
CA ALA A 54 16.44 -18.11 -2.57
C ALA A 54 17.18 -18.49 -1.26
N ARG A 55 18.35 -17.92 -1.02
CA ARG A 55 19.08 -18.14 0.25
C ARG A 55 18.37 -17.52 1.45
N LEU A 56 17.72 -16.37 1.28
CA LEU A 56 16.97 -15.68 2.34
C LEU A 56 15.63 -16.34 2.64
N TRP A 57 15.04 -17.04 1.66
CA TRP A 57 13.69 -17.58 1.73
C TRP A 57 13.42 -18.44 2.99
N PRO A 58 14.22 -19.44 3.38
CA PRO A 58 13.86 -20.32 4.49
C PRO A 58 13.62 -19.58 5.81
N GLY A 59 14.40 -18.54 6.10
CA GLY A 59 14.27 -17.72 7.31
C GLY A 59 13.43 -16.45 7.15
N ALA A 60 12.86 -16.24 5.96
CA ALA A 60 12.07 -15.05 5.68
C ALA A 60 10.73 -15.08 6.40
N HIS A 61 10.24 -13.93 6.81
CA HIS A 61 8.86 -13.77 7.28
C HIS A 61 7.89 -13.69 6.09
N ILE A 62 6.83 -14.49 6.15
CA ILE A 62 5.87 -14.62 5.04
C ILE A 62 4.51 -14.06 5.45
N LEU A 63 4.04 -13.05 4.73
CA LEU A 63 2.67 -12.58 4.79
C LEU A 63 1.83 -13.31 3.75
N VAL A 64 0.86 -14.09 4.17
CA VAL A 64 -0.09 -14.76 3.29
C VAL A 64 -1.34 -13.91 3.16
N LEU A 65 -1.69 -13.56 1.93
CA LEU A 65 -2.88 -12.76 1.61
C LEU A 65 -3.85 -13.58 0.76
N ASP A 66 -5.14 -13.50 1.07
CA ASP A 66 -6.16 -14.11 0.24
C ASP A 66 -6.58 -13.19 -0.94
N GLN A 67 -7.55 -13.65 -1.73
CA GLN A 67 -7.98 -12.97 -2.96
C GLN A 67 -8.63 -11.61 -2.71
N ASP A 68 -9.23 -11.39 -1.55
CA ASP A 68 -9.79 -10.08 -1.18
C ASP A 68 -8.76 -9.14 -0.55
N GLY A 69 -7.53 -9.64 -0.35
CA GLY A 69 -6.40 -8.92 0.21
C GLY A 69 -6.40 -8.89 1.73
N SER A 70 -7.13 -9.78 2.41
CA SER A 70 -7.02 -9.97 3.86
C SER A 70 -5.81 -10.83 4.19
N ALA A 71 -5.14 -10.53 5.30
CA ALA A 71 -3.98 -11.29 5.75
C ALA A 71 -4.41 -12.48 6.64
N PHE A 72 -3.65 -13.55 6.58
CA PHE A 72 -3.79 -14.70 7.47
C PHE A 72 -3.30 -14.34 8.87
N THR A 73 -4.09 -14.71 9.89
CA THR A 73 -3.82 -14.42 11.30
C THR A 73 -4.00 -15.65 12.18
N GLY A 74 -3.36 -15.60 13.34
CA GLY A 74 -3.63 -16.53 14.43
C GLY A 74 -4.99 -16.29 15.10
N ASP A 75 -5.29 -17.09 16.13
CA ASP A 75 -6.51 -16.93 16.93
C ASP A 75 -6.53 -15.61 17.72
N ASP A 76 -5.36 -15.04 17.95
CA ASP A 76 -5.14 -13.76 18.65
C ASP A 76 -5.26 -12.53 17.73
N ASP A 77 -5.66 -12.74 16.48
CA ASP A 77 -5.71 -11.70 15.43
C ASP A 77 -4.35 -11.06 15.09
N GLN A 78 -3.23 -11.64 15.55
CA GLN A 78 -1.89 -11.18 15.14
C GLN A 78 -1.44 -11.82 13.82
N PRO A 79 -0.47 -11.22 13.10
CA PRO A 79 0.08 -11.83 11.90
C PRO A 79 0.50 -13.28 12.16
N LEU A 80 0.12 -14.18 11.27
CA LEU A 80 0.55 -15.57 11.39
C LEU A 80 2.07 -15.64 11.23
N ALA A 81 2.75 -16.18 12.25
CA ALA A 81 4.21 -16.27 12.26
C ALA A 81 4.68 -17.42 11.34
N LEU A 82 4.72 -17.17 10.04
CA LEU A 82 5.18 -18.11 9.03
C LEU A 82 6.55 -17.74 8.49
N THR A 83 7.35 -18.77 8.26
CA THR A 83 8.63 -18.65 7.56
C THR A 83 8.56 -19.27 6.17
N GLY A 84 9.54 -18.95 5.31
CA GLY A 84 9.67 -19.62 4.02
C GLY A 84 9.86 -21.13 4.15
N ALA A 85 10.47 -21.60 5.24
CA ALA A 85 10.61 -23.03 5.53
C ALA A 85 9.25 -23.70 5.77
N ASP A 86 8.31 -23.02 6.41
CA ASP A 86 6.94 -23.53 6.65
C ASP A 86 6.15 -23.63 5.36
N ILE A 87 6.42 -22.73 4.40
CA ILE A 87 5.80 -22.75 3.06
C ILE A 87 6.44 -23.82 2.18
N GLY A 88 7.73 -24.04 2.34
CA GLY A 88 8.53 -24.93 1.50
C GLY A 88 8.94 -24.31 0.16
N GLY A 89 9.61 -25.10 -0.69
CA GLY A 89 10.06 -24.67 -2.03
C GLY A 89 11.06 -23.51 -1.96
N GLY A 90 10.78 -22.49 -2.76
CA GLY A 90 11.56 -21.24 -2.86
C GLY A 90 10.64 -20.04 -3.06
N PRO A 91 11.21 -18.84 -3.25
CA PRO A 91 10.39 -17.62 -3.37
C PRO A 91 9.42 -17.67 -4.58
N GLY A 92 9.74 -18.38 -5.65
CA GLY A 92 8.83 -18.56 -6.79
C GLY A 92 8.16 -17.26 -7.24
N SER A 93 6.82 -17.21 -7.12
CA SER A 93 5.99 -16.05 -7.43
C SER A 93 5.78 -15.09 -6.24
N ALA A 94 6.43 -15.33 -5.10
CA ALA A 94 6.33 -14.46 -3.94
C ALA A 94 6.87 -13.06 -4.23
N ILE A 95 6.26 -12.06 -3.63
CA ILE A 95 6.69 -10.67 -3.75
C ILE A 95 7.68 -10.37 -2.64
N PHE A 96 8.91 -10.01 -2.97
CA PHE A 96 9.92 -9.59 -2.01
C PHE A 96 9.61 -8.17 -1.53
N LEU A 97 9.24 -8.02 -0.28
CA LEU A 97 8.86 -6.73 0.29
C LEU A 97 10.06 -5.90 0.78
N GLY A 98 11.15 -6.57 1.16
CA GLY A 98 12.35 -5.94 1.70
C GLY A 98 12.86 -6.64 2.96
N LEU A 99 13.62 -5.89 3.76
CA LEU A 99 14.26 -6.38 4.98
C LEU A 99 13.74 -5.62 6.21
N ARG A 100 13.63 -6.32 7.34
CA ARG A 100 13.54 -5.74 8.68
C ARG A 100 14.75 -6.23 9.48
N GLY A 101 15.75 -5.38 9.65
CA GLY A 101 17.07 -5.82 10.06
C GLY A 101 17.65 -6.81 9.05
N GLU A 102 18.01 -8.01 9.50
CA GLU A 102 18.52 -9.08 8.63
C GLU A 102 17.42 -10.01 8.09
N GLN A 103 16.19 -9.89 8.58
CA GLN A 103 15.09 -10.76 8.19
C GLN A 103 14.43 -10.26 6.91
N ALA A 104 14.41 -11.10 5.88
CA ALA A 104 13.68 -10.87 4.65
C ALA A 104 12.16 -11.04 4.86
N TRP A 105 11.38 -10.24 4.16
CA TRP A 105 9.93 -10.27 4.18
C TRP A 105 9.39 -10.50 2.78
N PHE A 106 8.47 -11.45 2.65
CA PHE A 106 7.77 -11.73 1.41
C PHE A 106 6.26 -11.74 1.62
N SER A 107 5.54 -11.56 0.54
CA SER A 107 4.11 -11.77 0.49
C SER A 107 3.79 -12.84 -0.54
N VAL A 108 2.85 -13.72 -0.23
CA VAL A 108 2.35 -14.79 -1.10
C VAL A 108 0.83 -14.77 -1.15
N GLU A 109 0.27 -15.21 -2.28
CA GLU A 109 -1.18 -15.44 -2.38
C GLU A 109 -1.54 -16.76 -1.69
N ALA A 110 -2.63 -16.77 -0.92
CA ALA A 110 -3.13 -17.97 -0.23
C ALA A 110 -3.39 -19.14 -1.18
N ALA A 111 -3.80 -18.84 -2.41
CA ALA A 111 -4.05 -19.87 -3.43
C ALA A 111 -2.76 -20.60 -3.89
N SER A 112 -1.58 -20.04 -3.63
CA SER A 112 -0.29 -20.64 -4.01
C SER A 112 0.35 -21.49 -2.92
N VAL A 113 -0.26 -21.57 -1.74
CA VAL A 113 0.27 -22.29 -0.58
C VAL A 113 -0.78 -23.20 0.03
N THR A 114 -0.32 -24.24 0.76
CA THR A 114 -1.21 -25.20 1.46
C THR A 114 -1.49 -24.81 2.91
N VAL A 115 -0.93 -23.68 3.35
CA VAL A 115 -1.10 -23.18 4.73
C VAL A 115 -2.53 -22.72 4.95
N THR A 116 -3.08 -23.06 6.09
CA THR A 116 -4.39 -22.58 6.56
C THR A 116 -4.18 -21.66 7.76
N ALA A 117 -5.09 -20.72 7.94
CA ALA A 117 -5.09 -19.84 9.11
C ALA A 117 -6.46 -19.91 9.80
N PRO A 118 -6.49 -19.85 11.14
CA PRO A 118 -7.75 -19.85 11.88
C PRO A 118 -8.59 -18.60 11.58
N ARG A 119 -7.96 -17.48 11.32
CA ARG A 119 -8.64 -16.22 11.07
C ARG A 119 -8.01 -15.43 9.92
N ARG A 120 -8.69 -14.38 9.49
CA ARG A 120 -8.23 -13.41 8.47
C ARG A 120 -8.62 -12.02 8.90
N LEU A 121 -7.73 -11.06 8.63
CA LEU A 121 -7.94 -9.67 8.98
C LEU A 121 -7.83 -8.78 7.74
N ASP A 122 -8.77 -7.86 7.60
CA ASP A 122 -8.64 -6.79 6.61
C ASP A 122 -7.67 -5.69 7.07
N LEU A 123 -7.29 -4.83 6.15
CA LEU A 123 -6.30 -3.79 6.42
C LEU A 123 -6.76 -2.77 7.49
N ARG A 124 -8.06 -2.51 7.60
CA ARG A 124 -8.60 -1.55 8.59
C ARG A 124 -8.58 -2.14 9.99
N GLN A 125 -8.90 -3.42 10.11
CA GLN A 125 -8.80 -4.15 11.36
C GLN A 125 -7.33 -4.26 11.81
N ALA A 126 -6.41 -4.60 10.89
CA ALA A 126 -4.98 -4.63 11.17
C ALA A 126 -4.45 -3.27 11.67
N ALA A 127 -4.94 -2.16 11.14
CA ALA A 127 -4.58 -0.82 11.61
C ALA A 127 -4.92 -0.55 13.09
N LEU A 128 -5.86 -1.29 13.65
CA LEU A 128 -6.30 -1.14 15.04
C LEU A 128 -5.65 -2.16 15.99
N LEU A 129 -5.24 -3.31 15.45
CA LEU A 129 -4.83 -4.47 16.26
C LEU A 129 -3.34 -4.78 16.18
N TRP A 130 -2.70 -4.44 15.06
CA TRP A 130 -1.30 -4.79 14.81
C TRP A 130 -0.34 -3.68 15.23
N SER A 131 0.92 -4.03 15.40
CA SER A 131 1.96 -3.02 15.50
C SER A 131 1.97 -2.13 14.26
N VAL A 132 2.39 -0.86 14.43
CA VAL A 132 2.51 0.07 13.28
C VAL A 132 3.44 -0.50 12.21
N ALA A 133 4.50 -1.18 12.62
CA ALA A 133 5.46 -1.83 11.71
C ALA A 133 4.81 -2.94 10.87
N ASP A 134 4.03 -3.83 11.49
CA ASP A 134 3.38 -4.94 10.79
C ASP A 134 2.20 -4.46 9.93
N ALA A 135 1.41 -3.51 10.43
CA ALA A 135 0.37 -2.87 9.64
C ALA A 135 0.94 -2.14 8.41
N THR A 136 2.13 -1.50 8.54
CA THR A 136 2.85 -0.89 7.42
C THR A 136 3.30 -1.93 6.40
N ALA A 137 3.90 -3.03 6.84
CA ALA A 137 4.31 -4.13 5.96
C ALA A 137 3.11 -4.76 5.24
N PHE A 138 2.00 -4.98 5.96
CA PHE A 138 0.78 -5.51 5.37
C PHE A 138 0.16 -4.56 4.35
N SER A 139 0.08 -3.26 4.62
CA SER A 139 -0.45 -2.29 3.66
C SER A 139 0.33 -2.28 2.35
N TYR A 140 1.64 -2.41 2.46
CA TYR A 140 2.54 -2.50 1.32
C TYR A 140 2.36 -3.82 0.54
N ALA A 141 2.35 -4.96 1.24
CA ALA A 141 2.09 -6.27 0.65
C ALA A 141 0.76 -6.28 -0.12
N ARG A 142 -0.30 -5.75 0.51
CA ARG A 142 -1.63 -5.67 -0.09
C ARG A 142 -1.65 -4.80 -1.35
N GLY A 143 -0.96 -3.65 -1.33
CA GLY A 143 -0.84 -2.79 -2.50
C GLY A 143 -0.16 -3.51 -3.67
N MET A 144 0.92 -4.23 -3.41
CA MET A 144 1.64 -5.01 -4.42
C MET A 144 0.81 -6.18 -4.95
N SER A 145 0.18 -6.96 -4.07
CA SER A 145 -0.69 -8.08 -4.47
C SER A 145 -1.87 -7.59 -5.30
N TYR A 146 -2.48 -6.46 -4.92
CA TYR A 146 -3.55 -5.85 -5.71
C TYR A 146 -3.08 -5.46 -7.12
N TRP A 147 -1.90 -4.87 -7.23
CA TRP A 147 -1.33 -4.55 -8.55
C TRP A 147 -1.07 -5.81 -9.37
N HIS A 148 -0.49 -6.88 -8.79
CA HIS A 148 -0.29 -8.16 -9.45
C HIS A 148 -1.60 -8.73 -10.00
N SER A 149 -2.64 -8.77 -9.18
CA SER A 149 -3.95 -9.32 -9.55
C SER A 149 -4.60 -8.57 -10.73
N ARG A 150 -4.28 -7.28 -10.91
CA ARG A 150 -4.80 -6.40 -11.96
C ARG A 150 -3.90 -6.29 -13.19
N THR A 151 -2.64 -6.74 -13.09
CA THR A 151 -1.64 -6.62 -14.18
C THR A 151 -1.33 -8.01 -14.77
N ARG A 152 -2.35 -8.83 -14.98
CA ARG A 152 -2.20 -10.18 -15.54
C ARG A 152 -2.00 -10.16 -17.06
N PHE A 153 -2.50 -9.14 -17.73
CA PHE A 153 -2.43 -8.95 -19.16
C PHE A 153 -1.88 -7.56 -19.51
N CYS A 154 -1.12 -7.51 -20.59
CA CYS A 154 -0.51 -6.28 -21.08
C CYS A 154 -1.57 -5.32 -21.62
N GLY A 155 -1.60 -4.09 -21.14
CA GLY A 155 -2.51 -3.03 -21.61
C GLY A 155 -2.22 -2.55 -23.04
N VAL A 156 -1.08 -2.96 -23.64
CA VAL A 156 -0.68 -2.57 -25.01
C VAL A 156 -1.09 -3.63 -26.03
N CYS A 157 -0.81 -4.93 -25.76
CA CYS A 157 -1.02 -5.98 -26.76
C CYS A 157 -1.92 -7.15 -26.28
N GLY A 158 -2.37 -7.13 -25.01
CA GLY A 158 -3.19 -8.20 -24.45
C GLY A 158 -2.42 -9.47 -24.06
N GLY A 159 -1.11 -9.55 -24.32
CA GLY A 159 -0.27 -10.71 -23.95
C GLY A 159 -0.15 -10.87 -22.43
N THR A 160 0.18 -12.07 -21.96
CA THR A 160 0.38 -12.36 -20.54
C THR A 160 1.57 -11.61 -19.97
N VAL A 161 1.48 -11.19 -18.70
CA VAL A 161 2.53 -10.51 -17.95
C VAL A 161 3.16 -11.48 -16.98
N ALA A 162 4.49 -11.61 -17.02
CA ALA A 162 5.30 -12.32 -16.03
C ALA A 162 5.97 -11.30 -15.10
N PHE A 163 6.03 -11.62 -13.79
CA PHE A 163 6.65 -10.73 -12.82
C PHE A 163 8.13 -11.07 -12.61
N ALA A 164 8.95 -10.04 -12.48
CA ALA A 164 10.39 -10.09 -12.28
C ALA A 164 10.80 -9.10 -11.19
N ARG A 165 12.10 -9.07 -10.85
CA ARG A 165 12.67 -8.17 -9.84
C ARG A 165 11.92 -8.28 -8.50
N GLY A 166 11.83 -9.49 -7.98
CA GLY A 166 11.11 -9.74 -6.72
C GLY A 166 9.64 -9.31 -6.74
N GLY A 167 9.00 -9.29 -7.92
CA GLY A 167 7.61 -8.92 -8.11
C GLY A 167 7.37 -7.43 -8.45
N PHE A 168 8.40 -6.61 -8.68
CA PHE A 168 8.26 -5.15 -8.89
C PHE A 168 8.20 -4.72 -10.35
N VAL A 169 8.44 -5.63 -11.29
CA VAL A 169 8.31 -5.37 -12.72
C VAL A 169 7.46 -6.46 -13.34
N GLY A 170 6.39 -6.08 -14.01
CA GLY A 170 5.64 -6.97 -14.88
C GLY A 170 6.15 -6.83 -16.31
N ARG A 171 6.62 -7.91 -16.93
CA ARG A 171 7.08 -7.89 -18.30
C ARG A 171 6.14 -8.68 -19.19
N CYS A 172 5.68 -8.07 -20.26
CA CYS A 172 4.83 -8.75 -21.25
C CYS A 172 5.63 -9.80 -21.99
N ALA A 173 5.11 -11.04 -22.03
CA ALA A 173 5.76 -12.14 -22.74
C ALA A 173 5.73 -11.96 -24.27
N GLN A 174 4.82 -11.15 -24.81
CA GLN A 174 4.64 -10.97 -26.25
C GLN A 174 5.34 -9.73 -26.81
N CYS A 175 5.19 -8.56 -26.18
CA CYS A 175 5.74 -7.29 -26.70
C CYS A 175 6.84 -6.70 -25.83
N SER A 176 7.24 -7.38 -24.75
CA SER A 176 8.29 -6.97 -23.83
C SER A 176 8.04 -5.65 -23.10
N THR A 177 6.84 -5.04 -23.22
CA THR A 177 6.49 -3.85 -22.46
C THR A 177 6.57 -4.13 -20.96
N GLU A 178 7.21 -3.22 -20.24
CA GLU A 178 7.31 -3.29 -18.79
C GLU A 178 6.16 -2.52 -18.13
N HIS A 179 5.65 -3.07 -17.05
CA HIS A 179 4.61 -2.52 -16.21
C HIS A 179 5.15 -2.38 -14.79
N TYR A 180 4.85 -1.27 -14.15
CA TYR A 180 5.32 -0.94 -12.81
C TYR A 180 4.14 -0.77 -11.84
N PRO A 181 4.35 -0.95 -10.51
CA PRO A 181 3.33 -0.69 -9.51
C PRO A 181 2.79 0.73 -9.67
N ARG A 182 1.45 0.83 -9.66
CA ARG A 182 0.77 2.12 -9.82
C ARG A 182 0.58 2.80 -8.47
N VAL A 183 0.89 4.09 -8.42
CA VAL A 183 0.60 4.98 -7.30
C VAL A 183 -0.26 6.13 -7.81
N ASP A 184 -1.47 6.26 -7.27
CA ASP A 184 -2.38 7.36 -7.61
C ASP A 184 -2.38 8.36 -6.45
N PRO A 185 -1.79 9.56 -6.62
CA PRO A 185 -1.76 10.55 -5.57
C PRO A 185 -3.17 11.07 -5.26
N ALA A 186 -3.47 11.23 -3.98
CA ALA A 186 -4.72 11.79 -3.52
C ALA A 186 -4.47 12.86 -2.45
N VAL A 187 -5.37 13.82 -2.36
CA VAL A 187 -5.34 14.85 -1.33
C VAL A 187 -6.54 14.68 -0.40
N ILE A 188 -6.34 14.99 0.89
CA ILE A 188 -7.39 15.17 1.87
C ILE A 188 -7.27 16.60 2.39
N VAL A 189 -8.38 17.35 2.34
CA VAL A 189 -8.40 18.78 2.65
C VAL A 189 -9.38 19.08 3.77
N ALA A 190 -8.89 19.66 4.84
CA ALA A 190 -9.71 20.26 5.90
C ALA A 190 -10.00 21.72 5.52
N VAL A 191 -11.25 22.02 5.18
CA VAL A 191 -11.70 23.40 4.93
C VAL A 191 -12.33 23.92 6.22
N GLU A 192 -11.67 24.91 6.82
CA GLU A 192 -12.09 25.53 8.08
C GLU A 192 -12.57 26.96 7.82
N ASN A 193 -13.64 27.36 8.45
CA ASN A 193 -14.11 28.73 8.49
C ASN A 193 -14.74 29.04 9.85
N GLN A 194 -14.19 29.99 10.58
CA GLN A 194 -14.67 30.46 11.89
C GLN A 194 -14.90 29.32 12.90
N GLY A 195 -13.92 28.42 13.03
CA GLY A 195 -13.99 27.26 13.92
C GLY A 195 -14.93 26.14 13.46
N ARG A 196 -15.45 26.21 12.23
CA ARG A 196 -16.31 25.18 11.63
C ARG A 196 -15.57 24.45 10.54
N LEU A 197 -15.66 23.12 10.54
CA LEU A 197 -15.08 22.25 9.55
C LEU A 197 -16.13 21.85 8.50
N LEU A 198 -15.81 22.03 7.21
CA LEU A 198 -16.67 21.54 6.13
C LEU A 198 -16.56 20.02 6.06
N LEU A 199 -17.70 19.36 6.25
CA LEU A 199 -17.82 17.91 6.13
C LEU A 199 -18.83 17.55 5.06
N GLY A 200 -18.52 16.51 4.31
CA GLY A 200 -19.39 15.91 3.30
C GLY A 200 -19.69 14.45 3.61
N ARG A 201 -20.72 13.90 2.97
CA ARG A 201 -21.02 12.47 2.96
C ARG A 201 -21.55 12.06 1.60
N GLN A 202 -21.27 10.82 1.22
CA GLN A 202 -21.93 10.21 0.07
C GLN A 202 -23.30 9.65 0.48
N SER A 203 -24.23 9.60 -0.44
CA SER A 203 -25.61 9.14 -0.19
C SER A 203 -25.68 7.69 0.31
N ASN A 204 -24.75 6.85 -0.11
CA ASN A 204 -24.63 5.43 0.26
C ASN A 204 -23.90 5.19 1.58
N TRP A 205 -23.41 6.22 2.26
CA TRP A 205 -22.76 6.04 3.56
C TRP A 205 -23.79 5.87 4.67
N ALA A 206 -23.40 5.13 5.70
CA ALA A 206 -24.20 4.98 6.91
C ALA A 206 -24.62 6.34 7.47
N PRO A 207 -25.81 6.46 8.11
CA PRO A 207 -26.25 7.67 8.78
C PRO A 207 -25.19 8.19 9.75
N ARG A 208 -25.01 9.51 9.82
CA ARG A 208 -24.03 10.21 10.68
C ARG A 208 -22.57 9.97 10.36
N ARG A 209 -22.23 9.31 9.25
CA ARG A 209 -20.87 9.18 8.78
C ARG A 209 -20.53 10.33 7.83
N TYR A 210 -19.55 11.14 8.22
CA TYR A 210 -19.06 12.28 7.47
C TYR A 210 -17.54 12.19 7.30
N SER A 211 -17.00 12.88 6.32
CA SER A 211 -15.57 13.03 6.10
C SER A 211 -15.26 14.45 5.63
N VAL A 212 -14.02 14.85 5.77
CA VAL A 212 -13.46 16.00 5.06
C VAL A 212 -13.40 15.72 3.56
N LEU A 213 -13.11 16.72 2.75
CA LEU A 213 -13.01 16.58 1.29
C LEU A 213 -11.77 15.78 0.92
N ALA A 214 -11.91 14.89 -0.05
CA ALA A 214 -10.80 14.14 -0.61
C ALA A 214 -10.99 13.95 -2.11
N GLY A 215 -9.90 13.86 -2.86
CA GLY A 215 -9.93 13.62 -4.29
C GLY A 215 -8.56 13.16 -4.81
N PHE A 216 -8.58 12.51 -5.96
CA PHE A 216 -7.34 12.19 -6.67
C PHE A 216 -6.75 13.44 -7.32
N VAL A 217 -5.42 13.46 -7.43
CA VAL A 217 -4.71 14.48 -8.19
C VAL A 217 -4.81 14.13 -9.67
N GLU A 218 -5.25 15.07 -10.47
CA GLU A 218 -5.33 14.93 -11.92
C GLU A 218 -3.99 15.32 -12.59
N PRO A 219 -3.66 14.74 -13.75
CA PRO A 219 -2.53 15.18 -14.55
C PRO A 219 -2.68 16.63 -15.00
N GLY A 220 -1.62 17.45 -14.89
CA GLY A 220 -1.59 18.85 -15.36
C GLY A 220 -1.05 19.87 -14.37
#